data_9237709029cfc4d1ef3d7d286e53f959
#
_entry.id   9237709029cfc4d1ef3d7d286e53f959
#
_cell.length_a   1.000
_cell.length_b   1.000
_cell.length_c   1.000
_cell.angle_alpha   90.00
_cell.angle_beta   90.00
_cell.angle_gamma   90.00
#
_symmetry.space_group_name_H-M   'P 1'
#
loop_
_entity.id
_entity.type
_entity.pdbx_description
1 polymer ?
#
loop_
_entity_poly.entity_id
_entity_poly.type
_entity_poly.pdbx_seq_one_letter_code
_entity_poly.pdbx_strand_id
1 'polypeptide(L)'
;MKSLLKLSLTAFCLLLPSQLLLAQETTDYTTSAGGGSPVPGIIGLLIGLLLIVAMWKVFTKAGQPGWASIIPIYNLYVWCKIVGRPWWWILLMLIPFVNFIVGIILCIDLAKSFGKGAGFGIGLALLGVIFFPILGFGSAKYQGAAATPKI
;
A
#
# COMPACT_ATOMS: atom_id res chain seq x y z
N MET A 1 3.12 -5.73 31.43
CA MET A 1 3.27 -4.49 30.68
C MET A 1 3.99 -4.69 29.34
N LYS A 2 5.12 -5.37 29.27
CA LYS A 2 5.85 -5.63 28.00
C LYS A 2 5.07 -6.50 27.01
N SER A 3 4.22 -7.41 27.47
CA SER A 3 3.37 -8.25 26.61
C SER A 3 2.18 -7.48 26.02
N LEU A 4 1.61 -6.56 26.76
CA LEU A 4 0.53 -5.68 26.29
C LEU A 4 1.02 -4.68 25.24
N LEU A 5 2.26 -4.17 25.41
CA LEU A 5 2.90 -3.31 24.43
C LEU A 5 3.17 -4.07 23.11
N LYS A 6 3.60 -5.33 23.20
CA LYS A 6 3.81 -6.18 22.01
C LYS A 6 2.50 -6.49 21.30
N LEU A 7 1.42 -6.76 22.05
CA LEU A 7 0.09 -6.98 21.49
C LEU A 7 -0.47 -5.71 20.83
N SER A 8 -0.23 -4.54 21.40
CA SER A 8 -0.64 -3.26 20.81
C SER A 8 0.16 -2.92 19.56
N LEU A 9 1.46 -3.23 19.55
CA LEU A 9 2.31 -3.04 18.37
C LEU A 9 1.95 -4.02 17.23
N THR A 10 1.64 -5.28 17.55
CA THR A 10 1.19 -6.25 16.55
C THR A 10 -0.20 -5.92 16.02
N ALA A 11 -1.12 -5.44 16.86
CA ALA A 11 -2.43 -4.95 16.44
C ALA A 11 -2.30 -3.70 15.55
N PHE A 12 -1.38 -2.79 15.84
CA PHE A 12 -1.09 -1.63 15.01
C PHE A 12 -0.46 -2.04 13.66
N CYS A 13 0.37 -3.09 13.64
CA CYS A 13 0.96 -3.64 12.42
C CYS A 13 -0.09 -4.30 11.51
N LEU A 14 -1.14 -4.92 12.10
CA LEU A 14 -2.28 -5.47 11.35
C LEU A 14 -3.20 -4.40 10.76
N LEU A 15 -3.08 -3.15 11.26
CA LEU A 15 -3.83 -1.98 10.76
C LEU A 15 -3.23 -1.36 9.50
N LEU A 16 -1.96 -1.64 9.23
CA LEU A 16 -1.31 -1.17 8.01
C LEU A 16 -1.66 -2.11 6.86
N PRO A 17 -1.91 -1.59 5.66
CA PRO A 17 -2.07 -2.45 4.49
C PRO A 17 -0.86 -3.38 4.38
N SER A 18 -1.10 -4.61 4.00
CA SER A 18 -0.10 -5.69 3.93
C SER A 18 1.21 -5.29 3.22
N GLN A 19 1.17 -4.26 2.41
CA GLN A 19 2.31 -3.66 1.73
C GLN A 19 3.31 -2.99 2.69
N LEU A 20 2.82 -2.41 3.77
CA LEU A 20 3.67 -1.79 4.79
C LEU A 20 4.26 -2.85 5.74
N LEU A 21 3.56 -3.96 5.93
CA LEU A 21 4.06 -5.12 6.69
C LEU A 21 5.29 -5.75 6.01
N LEU A 22 5.25 -5.89 4.68
CA LEU A 22 6.40 -6.36 3.90
C LEU A 22 7.58 -5.38 3.97
N ALA A 23 7.31 -4.07 4.05
CA ALA A 23 8.35 -3.06 4.22
C ALA A 23 8.98 -3.10 5.63
N GLN A 24 8.22 -3.51 6.66
CA GLN A 24 8.77 -3.66 8.01
C GLN A 24 9.60 -4.94 8.18
N GLU A 25 9.21 -6.04 7.56
CA GLU A 25 10.01 -7.26 7.54
C GLU A 25 11.37 -7.04 6.85
N THR A 26 11.43 -6.16 5.84
CA THR A 26 12.70 -5.85 5.17
C THR A 26 13.65 -5.01 6.03
N THR A 27 13.17 -4.26 7.02
CA THR A 27 14.03 -3.50 7.94
C THR A 27 14.64 -4.37 9.05
N ASP A 28 13.98 -5.45 9.46
CA ASP A 28 14.52 -6.36 10.48
C ASP A 28 15.73 -7.17 9.95
N TYR A 29 15.83 -7.40 8.64
CA TYR A 29 16.98 -8.09 8.04
C TYR A 29 18.27 -7.26 8.05
N THR A 30 18.18 -5.95 8.17
CA THR A 30 19.37 -5.09 8.26
C THR A 30 19.97 -5.00 9.65
N THR A 31 19.20 -5.34 10.70
CA THR A 31 19.64 -5.23 12.09
C THR A 31 20.23 -6.53 12.65
N SER A 32 19.98 -7.67 11.98
CA SER A 32 20.60 -8.96 12.35
C SER A 32 21.99 -9.12 11.70
N ALA A 33 22.89 -8.17 11.94
CA ALA A 33 24.29 -8.26 11.54
C ALA A 33 25.07 -9.21 12.45
N GLY A 34 24.60 -10.45 12.55
CA GLY A 34 25.29 -11.53 13.22
C GLY A 34 25.46 -12.72 12.27
N GLY A 35 26.44 -12.66 11.37
CA GLY A 35 26.96 -13.84 10.65
C GLY A 35 26.19 -14.35 9.44
N GLY A 36 25.17 -13.64 8.94
CA GLY A 36 24.45 -13.96 7.69
C GLY A 36 24.96 -13.14 6.50
N SER A 37 24.80 -13.65 5.28
CA SER A 37 25.18 -12.90 4.06
C SER A 37 24.33 -11.60 3.96
N PRO A 38 24.92 -10.47 3.54
CA PRO A 38 24.20 -9.20 3.39
C PRO A 38 23.18 -9.19 2.23
N VAL A 39 23.18 -10.25 1.42
CA VAL A 39 22.38 -10.36 0.19
C VAL A 39 20.87 -10.24 0.43
N PRO A 40 20.25 -10.91 1.43
CA PRO A 40 18.82 -10.75 1.69
C PRO A 40 18.42 -9.32 2.05
N GLY A 41 19.24 -8.64 2.85
CA GLY A 41 18.99 -7.25 3.25
C GLY A 41 19.05 -6.27 2.06
N ILE A 42 20.01 -6.45 1.16
CA ILE A 42 20.16 -5.64 -0.05
C ILE A 42 18.97 -5.85 -1.00
N ILE A 43 18.53 -7.09 -1.19
CA ILE A 43 17.38 -7.43 -2.03
C ILE A 43 16.10 -6.79 -1.45
N GLY A 44 15.88 -6.89 -0.13
CA GLY A 44 14.75 -6.28 0.55
C GLY A 44 14.74 -4.77 0.39
N LEU A 45 15.89 -4.12 0.53
CA LEU A 45 16.03 -2.67 0.35
C LEU A 45 15.72 -2.25 -1.10
N LEU A 46 16.20 -3.00 -2.08
CA LEU A 46 15.91 -2.74 -3.50
C LEU A 46 14.42 -2.89 -3.82
N ILE A 47 13.77 -3.93 -3.29
CA ILE A 47 12.32 -4.13 -3.45
C ILE A 47 11.55 -2.99 -2.78
N GLY A 48 11.94 -2.60 -1.56
CA GLY A 48 11.32 -1.48 -0.84
C GLY A 48 11.42 -0.16 -1.62
N LEU A 49 12.59 0.17 -2.15
CA LEU A 49 12.78 1.35 -3.00
C LEU A 49 11.95 1.26 -4.28
N LEU A 50 11.90 0.11 -4.92
CA LEU A 50 11.08 -0.11 -6.11
C LEU A 50 9.59 0.15 -5.81
N LEU A 51 9.09 -0.32 -4.67
CA LEU A 51 7.70 -0.11 -4.27
C LEU A 51 7.42 1.37 -3.97
N ILE A 52 8.32 2.07 -3.29
CA ILE A 52 8.17 3.51 -3.04
C ILE A 52 8.12 4.28 -4.37
N VAL A 53 9.01 3.98 -5.30
CA VAL A 53 9.02 4.62 -6.63
C VAL A 53 7.77 4.26 -7.42
N ALA A 54 7.30 3.02 -7.35
CA ALA A 54 6.06 2.58 -7.98
C ALA A 54 4.85 3.34 -7.42
N MET A 55 4.73 3.46 -6.10
CA MET A 55 3.67 4.24 -5.44
C MET A 55 3.75 5.72 -5.80
N TRP A 56 4.96 6.29 -5.83
CA TRP A 56 5.18 7.66 -6.29
C TRP A 56 4.59 7.88 -7.68
N LYS A 57 4.91 6.97 -8.61
CA LYS A 57 4.38 7.04 -9.98
C LYS A 57 2.87 6.86 -10.05
N VAL A 58 2.29 5.95 -9.27
CA VAL A 58 0.84 5.78 -9.18
C VAL A 58 0.17 7.06 -8.72
N PHE A 59 0.70 7.71 -7.68
CA PHE A 59 0.15 8.95 -7.15
C PHE A 59 0.28 10.11 -8.15
N THR A 60 1.43 10.26 -8.78
CA THR A 60 1.63 11.30 -9.80
C THR A 60 0.74 11.09 -11.02
N LYS A 61 0.52 9.85 -11.45
CA LYS A 61 -0.44 9.52 -12.50
C LYS A 61 -1.88 9.92 -12.13
N ALA A 62 -2.24 9.82 -10.86
CA ALA A 62 -3.55 10.22 -10.34
C ALA A 62 -3.66 11.72 -10.05
N GLY A 63 -2.63 12.52 -10.38
CA GLY A 63 -2.61 13.96 -10.12
C GLY A 63 -2.38 14.32 -8.65
N GLN A 64 -1.86 13.39 -7.85
CA GLN A 64 -1.54 13.62 -6.45
C GLN A 64 -0.02 13.73 -6.23
N PRO A 65 0.42 14.40 -5.16
CA PRO A 65 1.85 14.54 -4.89
C PRO A 65 2.48 13.17 -4.59
N GLY A 66 3.57 12.84 -5.29
CA GLY A 66 4.27 11.57 -5.14
C GLY A 66 4.89 11.37 -3.75
N TRP A 67 5.34 12.45 -3.11
CA TRP A 67 5.89 12.41 -1.74
C TRP A 67 4.90 11.87 -0.70
N ALA A 68 3.59 11.91 -0.99
CA ALA A 68 2.55 11.31 -0.15
C ALA A 68 2.74 9.79 0.05
N SER A 69 3.46 9.11 -0.84
CA SER A 69 3.79 7.69 -0.68
C SER A 69 4.72 7.40 0.51
N ILE A 70 5.46 8.41 0.97
CA ILE A 70 6.45 8.28 2.05
C ILE A 70 5.79 8.46 3.43
N ILE A 71 4.75 9.28 3.53
CA ILE A 71 4.05 9.57 4.79
C ILE A 71 2.87 8.60 4.94
N PRO A 72 2.90 7.62 5.88
CA PRO A 72 1.93 6.52 5.91
C PRO A 72 0.48 6.99 6.11
N ILE A 73 0.22 7.93 7.01
CA ILE A 73 -1.14 8.43 7.28
C ILE A 73 -1.65 9.25 6.10
N TYR A 74 -0.82 10.12 5.55
CA TYR A 74 -1.18 10.92 4.39
C TYR A 74 -1.34 10.08 3.13
N ASN A 75 -0.57 8.99 3.02
CA ASN A 75 -0.71 7.99 1.98
C ASN A 75 -2.13 7.41 1.93
N LEU A 76 -2.67 6.99 3.08
CA LEU A 76 -4.04 6.47 3.18
C LEU A 76 -5.09 7.51 2.77
N TYR A 77 -4.90 8.75 3.19
CA TYR A 77 -5.78 9.86 2.80
C TYR A 77 -5.77 10.07 1.28
N VAL A 78 -4.59 10.13 0.69
CA VAL A 78 -4.43 10.31 -0.75
C VAL A 78 -5.01 9.11 -1.52
N TRP A 79 -4.86 7.91 -0.99
CA TRP A 79 -5.48 6.72 -1.59
C TRP A 79 -7.00 6.83 -1.63
N CYS A 80 -7.64 7.18 -0.52
CA CYS A 80 -9.09 7.42 -0.48
C CYS A 80 -9.49 8.50 -1.50
N LYS A 81 -8.70 9.55 -1.62
CA LYS A 81 -8.94 10.64 -2.58
C LYS A 81 -8.84 10.17 -4.04
N ILE A 82 -7.83 9.34 -4.37
CA ILE A 82 -7.63 8.80 -5.73
C ILE A 82 -8.81 7.91 -6.14
N VAL A 83 -9.28 7.06 -5.25
CA VAL A 83 -10.39 6.15 -5.54
C VAL A 83 -11.76 6.81 -5.36
N GLY A 84 -11.84 8.01 -4.78
CA GLY A 84 -13.08 8.75 -4.55
C GLY A 84 -13.85 8.29 -3.33
N ARG A 85 -13.18 7.70 -2.35
CA ARG A 85 -13.79 7.33 -1.08
C ARG A 85 -13.67 8.48 -0.08
N PRO A 86 -14.67 8.65 0.84
CA PRO A 86 -14.60 9.68 1.86
C PRO A 86 -13.50 9.41 2.89
N TRP A 87 -13.01 10.44 3.54
CA TRP A 87 -11.93 10.39 4.52
C TRP A 87 -12.22 9.48 5.72
N TRP A 88 -13.51 9.32 6.11
CA TRP A 88 -13.89 8.45 7.23
C TRP A 88 -13.60 6.95 6.97
N TRP A 89 -13.31 6.56 5.72
CA TRP A 89 -12.84 5.22 5.40
C TRP A 89 -11.50 4.90 6.08
N ILE A 90 -10.71 5.93 6.40
CA ILE A 90 -9.48 5.78 7.18
C ILE A 90 -9.81 5.23 8.58
N LEU A 91 -10.94 5.66 9.17
CA LEU A 91 -11.41 5.14 10.46
C LEU A 91 -11.82 3.66 10.39
N LEU A 92 -12.38 3.22 9.27
CA LEU A 92 -12.67 1.80 9.04
C LEU A 92 -11.39 0.96 8.95
N MET A 93 -10.32 1.54 8.43
CA MET A 93 -9.02 0.88 8.39
C MET A 93 -8.39 0.70 9.79
N LEU A 94 -8.89 1.42 10.78
CA LEU A 94 -8.46 1.30 12.17
C LEU A 94 -8.99 0.01 12.83
N ILE A 95 -10.04 -0.58 12.29
CA ILE A 95 -10.62 -1.84 12.79
C ILE A 95 -9.95 -3.01 12.05
N PRO A 96 -9.22 -3.94 12.76
CA PRO A 96 -8.35 -4.92 12.10
C PRO A 96 -9.07 -5.84 11.10
N PHE A 97 -10.25 -6.35 11.41
CA PHE A 97 -11.01 -7.21 10.50
C PHE A 97 -11.60 -6.45 9.32
N VAL A 98 -12.09 -5.24 9.58
CA VAL A 98 -12.66 -4.36 8.55
C VAL A 98 -11.56 -3.84 7.63
N ASN A 99 -10.36 -3.56 8.16
CA ASN A 99 -9.19 -3.12 7.40
C ASN A 99 -8.87 -4.07 6.23
N PHE A 100 -8.91 -5.37 6.48
CA PHE A 100 -8.62 -6.36 5.43
C PHE A 100 -9.62 -6.25 4.26
N ILE A 101 -10.90 -6.14 4.56
CA ILE A 101 -11.98 -6.00 3.56
C ILE A 101 -11.86 -4.65 2.84
N VAL A 102 -11.67 -3.57 3.60
CA VAL A 102 -11.50 -2.20 3.07
C VAL A 102 -10.27 -2.12 2.17
N GLY A 103 -9.16 -2.75 2.57
CA GLY A 103 -7.93 -2.81 1.78
C GLY A 103 -8.16 -3.47 0.40
N ILE A 104 -8.87 -4.59 0.36
CA ILE A 104 -9.22 -5.28 -0.89
C ILE A 104 -10.10 -4.38 -1.76
N ILE A 105 -11.12 -3.74 -1.18
CA ILE A 105 -12.02 -2.84 -1.92
C ILE A 105 -11.25 -1.65 -2.49
N LEU A 106 -10.36 -1.05 -1.70
CA LEU A 106 -9.51 0.06 -2.15
C LEU A 106 -8.58 -0.35 -3.30
N CYS A 107 -8.02 -1.56 -3.26
CA CYS A 107 -7.19 -2.08 -4.34
C CYS A 107 -8.00 -2.32 -5.62
N ILE A 108 -9.23 -2.82 -5.50
CA ILE A 108 -10.15 -3.00 -6.63
C ILE A 108 -10.55 -1.65 -7.22
N ASP A 109 -10.91 -0.68 -6.37
CA ASP A 109 -11.28 0.67 -6.78
C ASP A 109 -10.08 1.39 -7.43
N LEU A 110 -8.87 1.20 -6.88
CA LEU A 110 -7.64 1.72 -7.48
C LEU A 110 -7.41 1.14 -8.88
N ALA A 111 -7.53 -0.18 -9.03
CA ALA A 111 -7.39 -0.82 -10.35
C ALA A 111 -8.41 -0.28 -11.36
N LYS A 112 -9.67 -0.13 -10.96
CA LYS A 112 -10.72 0.45 -11.78
C LYS A 112 -10.46 1.91 -12.12
N SER A 113 -9.91 2.70 -11.18
CA SER A 113 -9.53 4.09 -11.41
C SER A 113 -8.45 4.24 -12.49
N PHE A 114 -7.63 3.20 -12.69
CA PHE A 114 -6.64 3.12 -13.77
C PHE A 114 -7.12 2.33 -15.00
N GLY A 115 -8.42 2.08 -15.12
CA GLY A 115 -9.01 1.36 -16.24
C GLY A 115 -8.68 -0.13 -16.29
N LYS A 116 -8.27 -0.70 -15.16
CA LYS A 116 -8.02 -2.14 -15.02
C LYS A 116 -9.24 -2.83 -14.39
N GLY A 117 -9.37 -4.13 -14.63
CA GLY A 117 -10.48 -4.92 -14.08
C GLY A 117 -10.36 -5.20 -12.58
N ALA A 118 -11.47 -5.68 -11.98
CA ALA A 118 -11.51 -6.09 -10.57
C ALA A 118 -10.51 -7.21 -10.26
N GLY A 119 -10.26 -8.12 -11.20
CA GLY A 119 -9.24 -9.16 -11.07
C GLY A 119 -7.83 -8.61 -10.86
N PHE A 120 -7.49 -7.51 -11.55
CA PHE A 120 -6.23 -6.80 -11.32
C PHE A 120 -6.17 -6.17 -9.92
N GLY A 121 -7.31 -5.66 -9.42
CA GLY A 121 -7.43 -5.14 -8.06
C GLY A 121 -7.23 -6.21 -6.98
N ILE A 122 -7.76 -7.40 -7.18
CA ILE A 122 -7.51 -8.56 -6.30
C ILE A 122 -6.02 -8.95 -6.36
N GLY A 123 -5.42 -8.94 -7.54
CA GLY A 123 -3.97 -9.13 -7.71
C GLY A 123 -3.14 -8.08 -6.97
N LEU A 124 -3.56 -6.82 -6.99
CA LEU A 124 -2.95 -5.74 -6.21
C LEU A 124 -3.01 -6.00 -4.70
N ALA A 125 -4.13 -6.52 -4.21
CA ALA A 125 -4.30 -6.84 -2.79
C ALA A 125 -3.46 -8.04 -2.33
N LEU A 126 -3.30 -9.06 -3.18
CA LEU A 126 -2.59 -10.30 -2.84
C LEU A 126 -1.10 -10.26 -3.24
N LEU A 127 -0.79 -9.68 -4.39
CA LEU A 127 0.54 -9.64 -5.00
C LEU A 127 0.97 -8.20 -5.31
N GLY A 128 0.76 -7.28 -4.38
CA GLY A 128 1.06 -5.87 -4.55
C GLY A 128 2.49 -5.59 -4.99
N VAL A 129 3.46 -6.36 -4.47
CA VAL A 129 4.89 -6.24 -4.84
C VAL A 129 5.11 -6.34 -6.35
N ILE A 130 4.29 -7.12 -7.05
CA ILE A 130 4.36 -7.30 -8.51
C ILE A 130 3.44 -6.29 -9.22
N PHE A 131 2.22 -6.15 -8.74
CA PHE A 131 1.19 -5.36 -9.44
C PHE A 131 1.35 -3.85 -9.29
N PHE A 132 1.89 -3.36 -8.16
CA PHE A 132 2.19 -1.92 -8.00
C PHE A 132 3.25 -1.41 -8.98
N PRO A 133 4.39 -2.08 -9.18
CA PRO A 133 5.32 -1.73 -10.24
C PRO A 133 4.68 -1.77 -11.63
N ILE A 134 3.87 -2.77 -11.93
CA ILE A 134 3.15 -2.87 -13.21
C ILE A 134 2.22 -1.66 -13.39
N LEU A 135 1.48 -1.26 -12.36
CA LEU A 135 0.59 -0.11 -12.41
C LEU A 135 1.36 1.21 -12.52
N GLY A 136 2.44 1.37 -11.74
CA GLY A 136 3.25 2.57 -11.71
C GLY A 136 4.06 2.80 -13.00
N PHE A 137 4.73 1.79 -13.49
CA PHE A 137 5.61 1.86 -14.68
C PHE A 137 4.91 1.50 -15.98
N GLY A 138 3.74 0.85 -15.92
CA GLY A 138 2.98 0.46 -17.10
C GLY A 138 2.29 1.61 -17.80
N SER A 139 1.62 1.30 -18.90
CA SER A 139 0.87 2.26 -19.73
C SER A 139 -0.49 2.66 -19.15
N ALA A 140 -0.90 2.13 -18.01
CA ALA A 140 -2.16 2.45 -17.37
C ALA A 140 -2.26 3.95 -17.03
N LYS A 141 -3.36 4.57 -17.48
CA LYS A 141 -3.65 5.98 -17.22
C LYS A 141 -4.78 6.10 -16.20
N TYR A 142 -4.68 7.09 -15.33
CA TYR A 142 -5.74 7.41 -14.40
C TYR A 142 -6.98 7.91 -15.14
N GLN A 143 -8.12 7.26 -14.93
CA GLN A 143 -9.38 7.57 -15.61
C GLN A 143 -10.38 8.31 -14.72
N GLY A 144 -10.00 8.60 -13.48
CA GLY A 144 -10.85 9.21 -12.47
C GLY A 144 -11.20 8.26 -11.34
N ALA A 145 -11.79 8.80 -10.28
CA ALA A 145 -12.16 8.06 -9.09
C ALA A 145 -13.25 7.02 -9.39
N ALA A 146 -12.95 5.74 -9.16
CA ALA A 146 -13.88 4.65 -9.50
C ALA A 146 -15.09 4.56 -8.57
N ALA A 147 -14.94 5.05 -7.33
CA ALA A 147 -16.00 5.01 -6.33
C ALA A 147 -17.02 6.16 -6.46
N THR A 148 -16.69 7.23 -7.19
CA THR A 148 -17.62 8.31 -7.51
C THR A 148 -18.34 7.99 -8.81
N PRO A 149 -19.68 8.06 -8.85
CA PRO A 149 -20.39 7.89 -10.12
C PRO A 149 -19.96 8.97 -11.11
N LYS A 150 -19.58 8.56 -12.30
CA LYS A 150 -19.34 9.47 -13.42
C LYS A 150 -20.72 10.04 -13.84
N ILE A 151 -20.93 11.27 -13.52
CA ILE A 151 -22.09 12.03 -14.00
C ILE A 151 -21.78 12.52 -15.41
#